data_357b3eb5e6c7905ed02378ce99eee2d2
#
_entry.id   357b3eb5e6c7905ed02378ce99eee2d2
#
_cell.length_a   1.000
_cell.length_b   1.000
_cell.length_c   1.000
_cell.angle_alpha   90.00
_cell.angle_beta   90.00
_cell.angle_gamma   90.00
#
_symmetry.space_group_name_H-M   'P 1'
#
loop_
_entity.id
_entity.type
_entity.pdbx_description
1 polymer ?
#
loop_
_entity_poly.entity_id
_entity_poly.type
_entity_poly.pdbx_seq_one_letter_code
_entity_poly.pdbx_strand_id
1 'polypeptide(L)'
;MSKLFPNATQRTKAPYRFDIVGSFLRPEALKLARSQCQCGDISCADLTAVEDQEISKLVAHQKQVGLHAVTDGEFRRTFWHMDFLAALEGVQEVDAKQFSVQFKHHNVRPKTLKIVGKIGFGEHPFLEHYRSLQKIAGDYPVKFTIPSPSMLHLICLVRETDYQPIDLYKDNEQQLLADLAQAYRDAIAKFYALGCRNLQLDDTSWGELCSEEKRAAYTAHGIDVNQLAKTYVNLINESIKDKPADMTITMHICRGNFRSTWFSSGGYEPVAETLFGHCKIDGFFLEYDSDRAGDFKPLRFIKDQQVVLGLVTSKSGELEDKNAIIERIKEAAQYVDINQLCLSPQCGFASTEEGNVLTEEQQWKKLEFIREISEEVWGK
;
A
#
# COMPACT_ATOMS: atom_id res chain seq x y z
N MET A 1 28.11 20.22 5.57
CA MET A 1 27.04 20.57 6.54
C MET A 1 27.08 19.54 7.66
N SER A 2 27.01 19.93 8.93
CA SER A 2 26.90 18.98 10.03
C SER A 2 25.54 18.28 9.90
N LYS A 3 25.50 16.95 9.97
CA LYS A 3 24.23 16.20 9.96
C LYS A 3 23.37 16.67 11.12
N LEU A 4 22.08 16.84 10.86
CA LEU A 4 21.09 17.21 11.88
C LEU A 4 21.08 16.18 13.03
N PHE A 5 21.31 14.91 12.69
CA PHE A 5 21.49 13.81 13.62
C PHE A 5 22.89 13.20 13.41
N PRO A 6 23.84 13.38 14.36
CA PRO A 6 25.23 12.94 14.20
C PRO A 6 25.36 11.43 13.92
N ASN A 7 24.45 10.60 14.48
CA ASN A 7 24.47 9.15 14.36
C ASN A 7 23.60 8.61 13.21
N ALA A 8 22.92 9.48 12.46
CA ALA A 8 22.10 9.06 11.34
C ALA A 8 22.96 8.56 10.17
N THR A 9 22.56 7.44 9.58
CA THR A 9 23.24 6.80 8.47
C THR A 9 22.34 6.59 7.28
N GLN A 10 22.91 6.58 6.08
CA GLN A 10 22.23 6.14 4.87
C GLN A 10 21.86 4.67 4.95
N ARG A 11 20.92 4.27 4.10
CA ARG A 11 20.40 2.91 4.03
C ARG A 11 20.43 2.40 2.59
N THR A 12 21.08 1.26 2.38
CA THR A 12 21.28 0.64 1.06
C THR A 12 20.29 -0.49 0.78
N LYS A 13 19.39 -0.79 1.74
CA LYS A 13 18.33 -1.81 1.60
C LYS A 13 16.97 -1.14 1.78
N ALA A 14 15.95 -1.70 1.12
CA ALA A 14 14.57 -1.26 1.30
C ALA A 14 14.08 -1.49 2.75
N PRO A 15 13.19 -0.65 3.27
CA PRO A 15 12.80 0.65 2.70
C PRO A 15 13.95 1.65 2.82
N TYR A 16 14.03 2.58 1.87
CA TYR A 16 15.11 3.56 1.79
C TYR A 16 14.79 4.83 2.59
N ARG A 17 15.80 5.65 2.92
CA ARG A 17 15.59 6.91 3.66
C ARG A 17 14.67 7.86 2.93
N PHE A 18 14.74 7.93 1.62
CA PHE A 18 13.78 8.53 0.72
C PHE A 18 13.07 7.41 -0.02
N ASP A 19 11.80 7.21 0.25
CA ASP A 19 10.98 6.15 -0.34
C ASP A 19 9.60 6.68 -0.76
N ILE A 20 8.80 5.84 -1.41
CA ILE A 20 7.45 6.15 -1.88
C ILE A 20 6.50 4.98 -1.56
N VAL A 21 5.20 5.25 -1.52
CA VAL A 21 4.19 4.19 -1.36
C VAL A 21 4.09 3.36 -2.64
N GLY A 22 3.95 3.97 -3.82
CA GLY A 22 4.04 3.20 -5.07
C GLY A 22 3.28 3.77 -6.26
N SER A 23 2.05 4.26 -6.06
CA SER A 23 1.22 4.77 -7.16
C SER A 23 1.54 6.22 -7.53
N PHE A 24 1.42 6.53 -8.82
CA PHE A 24 1.62 7.85 -9.41
C PHE A 24 0.38 8.29 -10.19
N LEU A 25 0.24 9.60 -10.40
CA LEU A 25 -0.81 10.17 -11.24
C LEU A 25 -0.72 9.61 -12.67
N ARG A 26 -1.86 9.14 -13.20
CA ARG A 26 -1.92 8.61 -14.57
C ARG A 26 -1.82 9.76 -15.57
N PRO A 27 -0.89 9.70 -16.54
CA PRO A 27 -0.82 10.67 -17.63
C PRO A 27 -2.08 10.67 -18.50
N GLU A 28 -2.41 11.79 -19.11
CA GLU A 28 -3.60 11.90 -19.98
C GLU A 28 -3.56 10.91 -21.15
N ALA A 29 -2.38 10.64 -21.72
CA ALA A 29 -2.22 9.64 -22.79
C ALA A 29 -2.68 8.25 -22.36
N LEU A 30 -2.36 7.85 -21.12
CA LEU A 30 -2.79 6.56 -20.55
C LEU A 30 -4.31 6.53 -20.29
N LYS A 31 -4.87 7.60 -19.72
CA LYS A 31 -6.31 7.71 -19.48
C LYS A 31 -7.10 7.63 -20.79
N LEU A 32 -6.65 8.33 -21.83
CA LEU A 32 -7.26 8.29 -23.17
C LEU A 32 -7.20 6.88 -23.77
N ALA A 33 -6.03 6.24 -23.77
CA ALA A 33 -5.86 4.88 -24.30
C ALA A 33 -6.75 3.87 -23.57
N ARG A 34 -6.88 3.99 -22.24
CA ARG A 34 -7.76 3.15 -21.44
C ARG A 34 -9.23 3.32 -21.80
N SER A 35 -9.68 4.57 -21.96
CA SER A 35 -11.04 4.87 -22.44
C SER A 35 -11.29 4.30 -23.84
N GLN A 36 -10.36 4.46 -24.76
CA GLN A 36 -10.46 3.90 -26.11
C GLN A 36 -10.53 2.37 -26.12
N CYS A 37 -9.72 1.71 -25.29
CA CYS A 37 -9.76 0.25 -25.15
C CYS A 37 -11.12 -0.21 -24.58
N GLN A 38 -11.66 0.49 -23.58
CA GLN A 38 -12.98 0.19 -23.01
C GLN A 38 -14.12 0.34 -24.01
N CYS A 39 -14.01 1.30 -24.95
CA CYS A 39 -14.97 1.51 -26.04
C CYS A 39 -14.74 0.57 -27.24
N GLY A 40 -13.65 -0.18 -27.27
CA GLY A 40 -13.27 -1.05 -28.39
C GLY A 40 -12.61 -0.32 -29.57
N ASP A 41 -12.21 0.93 -29.40
CA ASP A 41 -11.56 1.75 -30.44
C ASP A 41 -10.10 1.32 -30.68
N ILE A 42 -9.44 0.78 -29.64
CA ILE A 42 -8.12 0.17 -29.72
C ILE A 42 -8.11 -1.22 -29.08
N SER A 43 -7.15 -2.06 -29.45
CA SER A 43 -6.99 -3.38 -28.86
C SER A 43 -6.35 -3.34 -27.47
N CYS A 44 -6.48 -4.42 -26.70
CA CYS A 44 -5.73 -4.58 -25.44
C CYS A 44 -4.21 -4.53 -25.65
N ALA A 45 -3.72 -5.00 -26.80
CA ALA A 45 -2.29 -4.95 -27.14
C ALA A 45 -1.82 -3.49 -27.35
N ASP A 46 -2.65 -2.67 -27.98
CA ASP A 46 -2.36 -1.23 -28.16
C ASP A 46 -2.34 -0.52 -26.81
N LEU A 47 -3.30 -0.82 -25.91
CA LEU A 47 -3.29 -0.29 -24.56
C LEU A 47 -2.01 -0.70 -23.80
N THR A 48 -1.61 -1.96 -23.88
CA THR A 48 -0.37 -2.45 -23.23
C THR A 48 0.86 -1.70 -23.76
N ALA A 49 0.91 -1.40 -25.05
CA ALA A 49 2.01 -0.63 -25.64
C ALA A 49 2.07 0.81 -25.08
N VAL A 50 0.92 1.46 -24.89
CA VAL A 50 0.85 2.79 -24.26
C VAL A 50 1.25 2.71 -22.79
N GLU A 51 0.78 1.70 -22.04
CA GLU A 51 1.18 1.45 -20.65
C GLU A 51 2.70 1.29 -20.53
N ASP A 52 3.33 0.46 -21.36
CA ASP A 52 4.79 0.26 -21.37
C ASP A 52 5.54 1.57 -21.65
N GLN A 53 5.05 2.37 -22.58
CA GLN A 53 5.64 3.67 -22.91
C GLN A 53 5.56 4.64 -21.74
N GLU A 54 4.40 4.77 -21.11
CA GLU A 54 4.20 5.71 -20.00
C GLU A 54 4.94 5.23 -18.73
N ILE A 55 4.98 3.92 -18.46
CA ILE A 55 5.79 3.35 -17.37
C ILE A 55 7.28 3.60 -17.62
N SER A 56 7.76 3.53 -18.87
CA SER A 56 9.16 3.83 -19.21
C SER A 56 9.54 5.28 -18.89
N LYS A 57 8.65 6.22 -19.21
CA LYS A 57 8.82 7.65 -18.87
C LYS A 57 8.81 7.85 -17.34
N LEU A 58 7.86 7.21 -16.67
CA LEU A 58 7.74 7.25 -15.22
C LEU A 58 8.99 6.73 -14.52
N VAL A 59 9.51 5.57 -14.94
CA VAL A 59 10.74 4.96 -14.40
C VAL A 59 11.95 5.88 -14.60
N ALA A 60 12.08 6.48 -15.79
CA ALA A 60 13.15 7.45 -16.06
C ALA A 60 13.08 8.65 -15.10
N HIS A 61 11.89 9.19 -14.86
CA HIS A 61 11.69 10.32 -13.96
C HIS A 61 11.93 9.95 -12.48
N GLN A 62 11.51 8.75 -12.05
CA GLN A 62 11.82 8.24 -10.71
C GLN A 62 13.34 8.12 -10.47
N LYS A 63 14.08 7.63 -11.45
CA LYS A 63 15.56 7.60 -11.41
C LYS A 63 16.15 9.01 -11.33
N GLN A 64 15.64 9.94 -12.11
CA GLN A 64 16.11 11.33 -12.12
C GLN A 64 15.87 12.04 -10.79
N VAL A 65 14.73 11.83 -10.13
CA VAL A 65 14.44 12.41 -8.82
C VAL A 65 15.25 11.74 -7.69
N GLY A 66 15.94 10.63 -7.97
CA GLY A 66 16.85 9.97 -7.04
C GLY A 66 16.20 8.91 -6.15
N LEU A 67 15.07 8.34 -6.53
CA LEU A 67 14.51 7.17 -5.84
C LEU A 67 15.45 5.97 -5.99
N HIS A 68 15.71 5.26 -4.92
CA HIS A 68 16.59 4.08 -4.92
C HIS A 68 15.93 2.80 -5.46
N ALA A 69 14.61 2.78 -5.55
CA ALA A 69 13.84 1.75 -6.24
C ALA A 69 12.71 2.40 -7.01
N VAL A 70 12.34 1.81 -8.14
CA VAL A 70 11.29 2.32 -9.03
C VAL A 70 10.05 1.41 -8.99
N THR A 71 8.87 1.98 -9.21
CA THR A 71 7.59 1.27 -9.36
C THR A 71 7.03 1.48 -10.75
N ASP A 72 6.02 0.68 -11.14
CA ASP A 72 5.22 0.89 -12.33
C ASP A 72 4.16 2.01 -12.19
N GLY A 73 4.12 2.67 -11.01
CA GLY A 73 3.13 3.69 -10.68
C GLY A 73 1.71 3.17 -10.57
N GLU A 74 1.53 1.85 -10.63
CA GLU A 74 0.22 1.19 -10.72
C GLU A 74 -0.55 1.56 -12.01
N PHE A 75 0.17 1.91 -13.08
CA PHE A 75 -0.43 2.42 -14.31
C PHE A 75 -1.31 1.40 -15.03
N ARG A 76 -1.14 0.11 -14.77
CA ARG A 76 -1.97 -0.96 -15.33
C ARG A 76 -3.24 -1.24 -14.53
N ARG A 77 -3.41 -0.62 -13.35
CA ARG A 77 -4.51 -0.87 -12.43
C ARG A 77 -5.62 0.17 -12.54
N THR A 78 -6.85 -0.29 -12.43
CA THR A 78 -8.02 0.56 -12.20
C THR A 78 -8.15 0.90 -10.72
N PHE A 79 -8.00 -0.12 -9.86
CA PHE A 79 -8.00 0.00 -8.40
C PHE A 79 -6.79 -0.74 -7.80
N TRP A 80 -6.14 -0.14 -6.81
CA TRP A 80 -4.95 -0.70 -6.17
C TRP A 80 -5.12 -2.12 -5.62
N HIS A 81 -6.32 -2.50 -5.17
CA HIS A 81 -6.60 -3.79 -4.52
C HIS A 81 -7.51 -4.72 -5.32
N MET A 82 -8.56 -4.18 -5.97
CA MET A 82 -9.58 -5.00 -6.65
C MET A 82 -8.96 -5.81 -7.79
N ASP A 83 -8.09 -5.19 -8.60
CA ASP A 83 -7.48 -5.81 -9.76
C ASP A 83 -6.60 -7.03 -9.40
N PHE A 84 -5.96 -6.98 -8.21
CA PHE A 84 -5.21 -8.13 -7.70
C PHE A 84 -6.12 -9.19 -7.09
N LEU A 85 -7.01 -8.78 -6.19
CA LEU A 85 -7.82 -9.71 -5.41
C LEU A 85 -8.82 -10.47 -6.27
N ALA A 86 -9.40 -9.82 -7.29
CA ALA A 86 -10.32 -10.46 -8.23
C ALA A 86 -9.65 -11.50 -9.15
N ALA A 87 -8.32 -11.42 -9.31
CA ALA A 87 -7.53 -12.35 -10.11
C ALA A 87 -7.01 -13.55 -9.30
N LEU A 88 -7.27 -13.61 -7.99
CA LEU A 88 -7.00 -14.81 -7.20
C LEU A 88 -7.95 -15.96 -7.61
N GLU A 89 -7.45 -17.17 -7.62
CA GLU A 89 -8.30 -18.35 -7.79
C GLU A 89 -9.36 -18.37 -6.70
N GLY A 90 -10.59 -18.70 -7.06
CA GLY A 90 -11.72 -18.77 -6.14
C GLY A 90 -12.32 -17.43 -5.74
N VAL A 91 -11.88 -16.32 -6.33
CA VAL A 91 -12.43 -14.99 -6.09
C VAL A 91 -13.06 -14.42 -7.38
N GLN A 92 -14.14 -13.68 -7.25
CA GLN A 92 -14.84 -13.05 -8.36
C GLN A 92 -15.27 -11.63 -8.00
N GLU A 93 -15.07 -10.68 -8.92
CA GLU A 93 -15.68 -9.37 -8.84
C GLU A 93 -17.16 -9.44 -9.18
N VAL A 94 -17.99 -8.80 -8.37
CA VAL A 94 -19.45 -8.74 -8.52
C VAL A 94 -19.95 -7.32 -8.27
N ASP A 95 -21.18 -7.04 -8.72
CA ASP A 95 -21.84 -5.77 -8.39
C ASP A 95 -22.18 -5.72 -6.89
N ALA A 96 -21.81 -4.65 -6.23
CA ALA A 96 -22.12 -4.42 -4.83
C ALA A 96 -23.63 -4.13 -4.67
N LYS A 97 -24.30 -4.82 -3.74
CA LYS A 97 -25.70 -4.55 -3.41
C LYS A 97 -25.86 -3.31 -2.54
N GLN A 98 -24.84 -3.01 -1.74
CA GLN A 98 -24.77 -1.84 -0.87
C GLN A 98 -23.38 -1.23 -0.99
N PHE A 99 -23.29 0.11 -0.90
CA PHE A 99 -22.00 0.78 -0.84
C PHE A 99 -21.41 0.62 0.57
N SER A 100 -20.40 -0.20 0.70
CA SER A 100 -19.72 -0.43 1.98
C SER A 100 -18.72 0.66 2.35
N VAL A 101 -18.21 1.42 1.37
CA VAL A 101 -17.21 2.48 1.58
C VAL A 101 -17.67 3.78 0.95
N GLN A 102 -17.95 4.78 1.79
CA GLN A 102 -18.27 6.13 1.36
C GLN A 102 -17.06 7.03 1.58
N PHE A 103 -16.50 7.56 0.51
CA PHE A 103 -15.56 8.66 0.57
C PHE A 103 -16.31 9.99 0.71
N LYS A 104 -15.75 10.90 1.47
CA LYS A 104 -16.33 12.24 1.66
C LYS A 104 -16.54 12.91 0.30
N HIS A 105 -17.80 13.11 -0.10
CA HIS A 105 -18.25 13.74 -1.35
C HIS A 105 -18.12 12.91 -2.65
N HIS A 106 -17.79 11.61 -2.60
CA HIS A 106 -17.67 10.78 -3.80
C HIS A 106 -18.30 9.40 -3.63
N ASN A 107 -19.06 8.96 -4.63
CA ASN A 107 -19.50 7.57 -4.75
C ASN A 107 -18.44 6.79 -5.52
N VAL A 108 -17.93 5.74 -4.93
CA VAL A 108 -17.05 4.77 -5.59
C VAL A 108 -17.89 3.80 -6.42
N ARG A 109 -17.32 3.23 -7.47
CA ARG A 109 -17.97 2.23 -8.33
C ARG A 109 -18.59 1.12 -7.49
N PRO A 110 -19.82 0.66 -7.85
CA PRO A 110 -20.56 -0.35 -7.06
C PRO A 110 -20.04 -1.78 -7.35
N LYS A 111 -18.76 -2.01 -7.11
CA LYS A 111 -18.10 -3.31 -7.26
C LYS A 111 -17.57 -3.81 -5.93
N THR A 112 -17.70 -5.11 -5.68
CA THR A 112 -17.17 -5.81 -4.53
C THR A 112 -16.63 -7.19 -4.94
N LEU A 113 -16.11 -7.95 -3.99
CA LEU A 113 -15.57 -9.28 -4.21
C LEU A 113 -16.43 -10.35 -3.56
N LYS A 114 -16.48 -11.52 -4.18
CA LYS A 114 -17.12 -12.72 -3.65
C LYS A 114 -16.17 -13.90 -3.74
N ILE A 115 -16.12 -14.70 -2.68
CA ILE A 115 -15.41 -15.97 -2.68
C ILE A 115 -16.36 -17.03 -3.27
N VAL A 116 -15.97 -17.60 -4.40
CA VAL A 116 -16.77 -18.56 -5.18
C VAL A 116 -16.13 -19.93 -5.30
N GLY A 117 -14.90 -20.10 -4.83
CA GLY A 117 -14.14 -21.33 -4.87
C GLY A 117 -13.02 -21.37 -3.85
N LYS A 118 -12.18 -22.41 -3.89
CA LYS A 118 -10.97 -22.47 -3.06
C LYS A 118 -10.02 -21.35 -3.46
N ILE A 119 -9.58 -20.57 -2.46
CA ILE A 119 -8.63 -19.48 -2.68
C ILE A 119 -7.25 -20.06 -3.04
N GLY A 120 -6.64 -19.51 -4.08
CA GLY A 120 -5.31 -19.87 -4.54
C GLY A 120 -4.63 -18.77 -5.35
N PHE A 121 -3.35 -18.99 -5.70
CA PHE A 121 -2.57 -18.10 -6.56
C PHE A 121 -1.99 -18.89 -7.72
N GLY A 122 -2.68 -18.88 -8.85
CA GLY A 122 -2.31 -19.56 -10.08
C GLY A 122 -1.57 -18.66 -11.08
N GLU A 123 -2.06 -18.64 -12.30
CA GLU A 123 -1.64 -17.66 -13.32
C GLU A 123 -2.28 -16.32 -12.98
N HIS A 124 -1.43 -15.33 -12.69
CA HIS A 124 -1.90 -14.04 -12.18
C HIS A 124 -1.32 -12.89 -13.01
N PRO A 125 -2.15 -11.94 -13.49
CA PRO A 125 -1.69 -10.88 -14.40
C PRO A 125 -0.58 -10.01 -13.80
N PHE A 126 -0.52 -9.84 -12.48
CA PHE A 126 0.51 -9.05 -11.82
C PHE A 126 1.91 -9.65 -11.94
N LEU A 127 2.04 -10.94 -12.24
CA LEU A 127 3.35 -11.54 -12.57
C LEU A 127 3.89 -10.96 -13.89
N GLU A 128 3.03 -10.73 -14.88
CA GLU A 128 3.42 -10.12 -16.15
C GLU A 128 3.66 -8.61 -15.97
N HIS A 129 2.87 -7.93 -15.15
CA HIS A 129 3.10 -6.53 -14.78
C HIS A 129 4.50 -6.37 -14.14
N TYR A 130 4.89 -7.27 -13.25
CA TYR A 130 6.22 -7.26 -12.63
C TYR A 130 7.34 -7.52 -13.66
N ARG A 131 7.19 -8.51 -14.56
CA ARG A 131 8.17 -8.79 -15.61
C ARG A 131 8.38 -7.59 -16.52
N SER A 132 7.30 -6.94 -16.94
CA SER A 132 7.36 -5.72 -17.75
C SER A 132 8.10 -4.60 -17.04
N LEU A 133 7.77 -4.33 -15.76
CA LEU A 133 8.45 -3.32 -14.96
C LEU A 133 9.95 -3.64 -14.81
N GLN A 134 10.32 -4.89 -14.51
CA GLN A 134 11.71 -5.31 -14.39
C GLN A 134 12.48 -5.11 -15.69
N LYS A 135 11.87 -5.45 -16.83
CA LYS A 135 12.47 -5.23 -18.16
C LYS A 135 12.71 -3.74 -18.43
N ILE A 136 11.75 -2.87 -18.08
CA ILE A 136 11.85 -1.42 -18.24
C ILE A 136 12.90 -0.82 -17.29
N ALA A 137 12.95 -1.30 -16.05
CA ALA A 137 13.90 -0.81 -15.04
C ALA A 137 15.35 -1.21 -15.36
N GLY A 138 15.57 -2.35 -16.04
CA GLY A 138 16.89 -2.94 -16.26
C GLY A 138 17.51 -3.40 -14.95
N ASP A 139 18.75 -3.00 -14.69
CA ASP A 139 19.48 -3.34 -13.46
C ASP A 139 19.08 -2.46 -12.25
N TYR A 140 18.15 -1.53 -12.43
CA TYR A 140 17.73 -0.65 -11.33
C TYR A 140 16.79 -1.39 -10.37
N PRO A 141 16.95 -1.21 -9.04
CA PRO A 141 16.07 -1.87 -8.08
C PRO A 141 14.59 -1.55 -8.32
N VAL A 142 13.75 -2.55 -8.18
CA VAL A 142 12.30 -2.46 -8.37
C VAL A 142 11.60 -2.67 -7.04
N LYS A 143 10.61 -1.84 -6.76
CA LYS A 143 9.59 -2.03 -5.73
C LYS A 143 8.27 -2.38 -6.37
N PHE A 144 7.59 -3.40 -5.84
CA PHE A 144 6.28 -3.81 -6.32
C PHE A 144 5.26 -3.81 -5.19
N THR A 145 4.01 -3.51 -5.49
CA THR A 145 2.93 -3.37 -4.50
C THR A 145 1.80 -4.34 -4.81
N ILE A 146 1.27 -4.99 -3.79
CA ILE A 146 0.05 -5.81 -3.85
C ILE A 146 -0.79 -5.54 -2.61
N PRO A 147 -2.12 -5.74 -2.62
CA PRO A 147 -2.91 -5.62 -1.40
C PRO A 147 -2.50 -6.66 -0.37
N SER A 148 -2.67 -6.33 0.91
CA SER A 148 -2.48 -7.26 2.03
C SER A 148 -3.55 -8.37 2.02
N PRO A 149 -3.26 -9.58 2.52
CA PRO A 149 -4.23 -10.67 2.58
C PRO A 149 -5.47 -10.34 3.43
N SER A 150 -5.33 -9.52 4.47
CA SER A 150 -6.43 -9.02 5.30
C SER A 150 -7.51 -8.28 4.49
N MET A 151 -7.14 -7.70 3.34
CA MET A 151 -8.08 -6.96 2.49
C MET A 151 -9.19 -7.84 1.92
N LEU A 152 -8.88 -9.07 1.48
CA LEU A 152 -9.91 -9.98 0.96
C LEU A 152 -10.90 -10.37 2.06
N HIS A 153 -10.40 -10.71 3.25
CA HIS A 153 -11.23 -11.06 4.40
C HIS A 153 -12.11 -9.87 4.84
N LEU A 154 -11.50 -8.67 4.94
CA LEU A 154 -12.23 -7.46 5.30
C LEU A 154 -13.38 -7.18 4.32
N ILE A 155 -13.11 -7.24 3.02
CA ILE A 155 -14.11 -6.94 1.98
C ILE A 155 -15.23 -7.97 1.98
N CYS A 156 -14.90 -9.25 1.98
CA CYS A 156 -15.89 -10.31 1.80
C CYS A 156 -16.67 -10.68 3.07
N LEU A 157 -16.01 -10.62 4.25
CA LEU A 157 -16.60 -11.17 5.49
C LEU A 157 -16.94 -10.11 6.53
N VAL A 158 -16.17 -9.02 6.60
CA VAL A 158 -16.34 -8.01 7.65
C VAL A 158 -17.24 -6.86 7.21
N ARG A 159 -17.05 -6.37 5.98
CA ARG A 159 -17.85 -5.29 5.42
C ARG A 159 -19.19 -5.76 4.87
N GLU A 160 -19.26 -6.98 4.31
CA GLU A 160 -20.47 -7.55 3.74
C GLU A 160 -21.29 -8.24 4.85
N THR A 161 -22.44 -7.68 5.20
CA THR A 161 -23.32 -8.18 6.26
C THR A 161 -24.14 -9.41 5.84
N ASP A 162 -24.25 -9.68 4.55
CA ASP A 162 -25.00 -10.80 3.98
C ASP A 162 -24.10 -11.85 3.30
N TYR A 163 -22.81 -11.89 3.70
CA TYR A 163 -21.88 -12.90 3.20
C TYR A 163 -22.38 -14.31 3.41
N GLN A 164 -22.40 -15.09 2.35
CA GLN A 164 -22.73 -16.51 2.38
C GLN A 164 -21.51 -17.32 1.99
N PRO A 165 -20.86 -18.02 2.93
CA PRO A 165 -19.70 -18.85 2.62
C PRO A 165 -20.10 -20.01 1.69
N ILE A 166 -19.17 -20.39 0.81
CA ILE A 166 -19.28 -21.65 0.05
C ILE A 166 -19.12 -22.84 1.02
N ASP A 167 -19.58 -24.04 0.62
CA ASP A 167 -19.56 -25.24 1.47
C ASP A 167 -18.18 -25.53 2.04
N LEU A 168 -17.11 -25.28 1.30
CA LEU A 168 -15.71 -25.48 1.74
C LEU A 168 -15.37 -24.65 2.98
N TYR A 169 -15.87 -23.43 3.08
CA TYR A 169 -15.54 -22.47 4.14
C TYR A 169 -16.68 -22.27 5.14
N LYS A 170 -17.81 -22.97 4.93
CA LYS A 170 -18.94 -22.91 5.82
C LYS A 170 -18.53 -23.44 7.20
N ASP A 171 -18.78 -22.64 8.23
CA ASP A 171 -18.40 -22.93 9.62
C ASP A 171 -16.89 -23.22 9.82
N ASN A 172 -16.03 -22.85 8.86
CA ASN A 172 -14.61 -23.12 8.85
C ASN A 172 -13.78 -21.93 8.33
N GLU A 173 -13.86 -20.82 9.04
CA GLU A 173 -13.08 -19.61 8.72
C GLU A 173 -11.56 -19.86 8.81
N GLN A 174 -11.13 -20.81 9.67
CA GLN A 174 -9.71 -21.18 9.79
C GLN A 174 -9.15 -21.74 8.48
N GLN A 175 -9.94 -22.53 7.75
CA GLN A 175 -9.54 -23.05 6.44
C GLN A 175 -9.43 -21.94 5.40
N LEU A 176 -10.37 -20.98 5.41
CA LEU A 176 -10.31 -19.81 4.52
C LEU A 176 -9.02 -18.99 4.77
N LEU A 177 -8.72 -18.70 6.03
CA LEU A 177 -7.51 -17.96 6.40
C LEU A 177 -6.23 -18.74 6.04
N ALA A 178 -6.23 -20.07 6.21
CA ALA A 178 -5.11 -20.92 5.84
C ALA A 178 -4.88 -20.96 4.33
N ASP A 179 -5.93 -21.10 3.51
CA ASP A 179 -5.85 -21.07 2.06
C ASP A 179 -5.43 -19.70 1.54
N LEU A 180 -5.93 -18.63 2.15
CA LEU A 180 -5.53 -17.26 1.82
C LEU A 180 -4.04 -17.01 2.14
N ALA A 181 -3.57 -17.44 3.32
CA ALA A 181 -2.15 -17.37 3.67
C ALA A 181 -1.28 -18.17 2.70
N GLN A 182 -1.74 -19.36 2.27
CA GLN A 182 -1.03 -20.17 1.26
C GLN A 182 -0.97 -19.47 -0.08
N ALA A 183 -2.08 -18.89 -0.57
CA ALA A 183 -2.10 -18.11 -1.81
C ALA A 183 -1.06 -16.97 -1.81
N TYR A 184 -0.90 -16.28 -0.68
CA TYR A 184 0.11 -15.23 -0.55
C TYR A 184 1.54 -15.77 -0.46
N ARG A 185 1.78 -16.93 0.19
CA ARG A 185 3.09 -17.60 0.11
C ARG A 185 3.45 -17.94 -1.32
N ASP A 186 2.50 -18.50 -2.07
CA ASP A 186 2.70 -18.85 -3.47
C ASP A 186 2.97 -17.61 -4.34
N ALA A 187 2.24 -16.51 -4.10
CA ALA A 187 2.47 -15.21 -4.74
C ALA A 187 3.90 -14.69 -4.46
N ILE A 188 4.31 -14.66 -3.19
CA ILE A 188 5.64 -14.21 -2.77
C ILE A 188 6.73 -15.07 -3.43
N ALA A 189 6.56 -16.39 -3.43
CA ALA A 189 7.51 -17.31 -4.08
C ALA A 189 7.61 -17.07 -5.59
N LYS A 190 6.49 -16.86 -6.28
CA LYS A 190 6.49 -16.55 -7.73
C LYS A 190 7.11 -15.19 -8.03
N PHE A 191 6.79 -14.13 -7.27
CA PHE A 191 7.45 -12.82 -7.41
C PHE A 191 8.95 -12.91 -7.13
N TYR A 192 9.35 -13.64 -6.09
CA TYR A 192 10.76 -13.86 -5.79
C TYR A 192 11.50 -14.57 -6.92
N ALA A 193 10.91 -15.62 -7.50
CA ALA A 193 11.45 -16.34 -8.63
C ALA A 193 11.62 -15.47 -9.89
N LEU A 194 10.78 -14.42 -10.03
CA LEU A 194 10.93 -13.41 -11.07
C LEU A 194 11.99 -12.34 -10.75
N GLY A 195 12.65 -12.42 -9.60
CA GLY A 195 13.67 -11.47 -9.17
C GLY A 195 13.19 -10.36 -8.21
N CYS A 196 11.94 -10.41 -7.75
CA CYS A 196 11.44 -9.43 -6.78
C CYS A 196 12.20 -9.55 -5.45
N ARG A 197 12.70 -8.42 -4.94
CA ARG A 197 13.41 -8.31 -3.66
C ARG A 197 12.84 -7.24 -2.75
N ASN A 198 11.86 -6.46 -3.23
CA ASN A 198 11.20 -5.39 -2.49
C ASN A 198 9.71 -5.42 -2.84
N LEU A 199 8.92 -6.05 -1.96
CA LEU A 199 7.47 -6.17 -2.09
C LEU A 199 6.79 -5.40 -0.97
N GLN A 200 5.75 -4.64 -1.30
CA GLN A 200 4.92 -3.94 -0.32
C GLN A 200 3.52 -4.52 -0.30
N LEU A 201 2.99 -4.75 0.89
CA LEU A 201 1.59 -5.10 1.15
C LEU A 201 0.83 -3.82 1.49
N ASP A 202 -0.16 -3.44 0.68
CA ASP A 202 -0.99 -2.27 0.93
C ASP A 202 -2.27 -2.67 1.69
N ASP A 203 -2.59 -1.93 2.75
CA ASP A 203 -3.63 -2.33 3.68
C ASP A 203 -4.45 -1.13 4.18
N THR A 204 -5.76 -1.18 4.04
CA THR A 204 -6.70 -0.24 4.65
C THR A 204 -7.42 -0.82 5.87
N SER A 205 -7.33 -2.14 6.10
CA SER A 205 -8.01 -2.77 7.24
C SER A 205 -7.53 -2.21 8.58
N TRP A 206 -6.23 -1.99 8.71
CA TRP A 206 -5.64 -1.37 9.88
C TRP A 206 -6.05 0.10 10.05
N GLY A 207 -6.22 0.83 8.94
CA GLY A 207 -6.76 2.18 8.97
C GLY A 207 -8.18 2.21 9.54
N GLU A 208 -9.01 1.23 9.22
CA GLU A 208 -10.35 1.09 9.80
C GLU A 208 -10.30 0.67 11.27
N LEU A 209 -9.42 -0.24 11.64
CA LEU A 209 -9.22 -0.66 13.04
C LEU A 209 -8.59 0.43 13.92
N CYS A 210 -8.00 1.47 13.35
CA CYS A 210 -7.58 2.69 14.06
C CYS A 210 -8.76 3.64 14.35
N SER A 211 -9.85 3.57 13.59
CA SER A 211 -10.98 4.49 13.70
C SER A 211 -11.95 4.05 14.79
N GLU A 212 -12.22 4.93 15.75
CA GLU A 212 -13.20 4.67 16.81
C GLU A 212 -14.60 4.42 16.23
N GLU A 213 -15.01 5.23 15.24
CA GLU A 213 -16.29 5.08 14.53
C GLU A 213 -16.42 3.69 13.87
N LYS A 214 -15.40 3.28 13.10
CA LYS A 214 -15.40 1.98 12.41
C LYS A 214 -15.38 0.81 13.40
N ARG A 215 -14.57 0.90 14.45
CA ARG A 215 -14.52 -0.11 15.52
C ARG A 215 -15.88 -0.27 16.18
N ALA A 216 -16.54 0.85 16.53
CA ALA A 216 -17.89 0.84 17.11
C ALA A 216 -18.91 0.20 16.16
N ALA A 217 -18.87 0.53 14.87
CA ALA A 217 -19.76 -0.07 13.86
C ALA A 217 -19.56 -1.59 13.76
N TYR A 218 -18.32 -2.07 13.68
CA TYR A 218 -18.01 -3.50 13.63
C TYR A 218 -18.44 -4.22 14.90
N THR A 219 -18.21 -3.63 16.08
CA THR A 219 -18.65 -4.19 17.35
C THR A 219 -20.19 -4.29 17.43
N ALA A 220 -20.92 -3.29 16.91
CA ALA A 220 -22.38 -3.33 16.84
C ALA A 220 -22.91 -4.47 15.94
N HIS A 221 -22.13 -4.91 14.96
CA HIS A 221 -22.41 -6.07 14.12
C HIS A 221 -21.88 -7.41 14.72
N GLY A 222 -21.44 -7.42 15.99
CA GLY A 222 -20.99 -8.62 16.69
C GLY A 222 -19.54 -9.02 16.42
N ILE A 223 -18.74 -8.16 15.79
CA ILE A 223 -17.33 -8.44 15.50
C ILE A 223 -16.45 -8.02 16.69
N ASP A 224 -15.69 -8.95 17.26
CA ASP A 224 -14.61 -8.62 18.19
C ASP A 224 -13.43 -8.02 17.44
N VAL A 225 -13.33 -6.69 17.42
CA VAL A 225 -12.30 -5.94 16.68
C VAL A 225 -10.88 -6.19 17.19
N ASN A 226 -10.72 -6.57 18.46
CA ASN A 226 -9.41 -6.91 19.02
C ASN A 226 -8.98 -8.31 18.58
N GLN A 227 -9.91 -9.26 18.55
CA GLN A 227 -9.66 -10.59 17.99
C GLN A 227 -9.40 -10.51 16.48
N LEU A 228 -10.14 -9.68 15.75
CA LEU A 228 -9.92 -9.43 14.32
C LEU A 228 -8.50 -8.90 14.05
N ALA A 229 -8.01 -7.96 14.86
CA ALA A 229 -6.65 -7.46 14.74
C ALA A 229 -5.61 -8.58 14.93
N LYS A 230 -5.79 -9.46 15.94
CA LYS A 230 -4.92 -10.62 16.13
C LYS A 230 -4.98 -11.61 14.96
N THR A 231 -6.17 -11.85 14.44
CA THR A 231 -6.37 -12.69 13.24
C THR A 231 -5.59 -12.13 12.04
N TYR A 232 -5.61 -10.81 11.81
CA TYR A 232 -4.90 -10.19 10.71
C TYR A 232 -3.38 -10.22 10.88
N VAL A 233 -2.85 -10.01 12.09
CA VAL A 233 -1.41 -10.21 12.34
C VAL A 233 -1.01 -11.65 12.06
N ASN A 234 -1.78 -12.62 12.53
CA ASN A 234 -1.49 -14.04 12.28
C ASN A 234 -1.56 -14.38 10.79
N LEU A 235 -2.58 -13.90 10.07
CA LEU A 235 -2.74 -14.09 8.64
C LEU A 235 -1.54 -13.54 7.86
N ILE A 236 -1.11 -12.31 8.17
CA ILE A 236 0.06 -11.69 7.54
C ILE A 236 1.33 -12.48 7.86
N ASN A 237 1.56 -12.84 9.12
CA ASN A 237 2.72 -13.61 9.53
C ASN A 237 2.78 -14.98 8.84
N GLU A 238 1.65 -15.68 8.74
CA GLU A 238 1.55 -16.96 8.02
C GLU A 238 1.78 -16.79 6.51
N SER A 239 1.36 -15.67 5.94
CA SER A 239 1.56 -15.34 4.51
C SER A 239 3.04 -15.11 4.15
N ILE A 240 3.82 -14.58 5.09
CA ILE A 240 5.23 -14.19 4.84
C ILE A 240 6.25 -15.13 5.49
N LYS A 241 5.83 -16.18 6.20
CA LYS A 241 6.73 -17.02 7.00
C LYS A 241 7.86 -17.67 6.24
N ASP A 242 7.64 -17.96 4.96
CA ASP A 242 8.60 -18.63 4.08
C ASP A 242 9.32 -17.62 3.16
N LYS A 243 9.22 -16.31 3.42
CA LYS A 243 9.89 -15.30 2.61
C LYS A 243 11.41 -15.51 2.63
N PRO A 244 12.10 -15.42 1.50
CA PRO A 244 13.57 -15.49 1.46
C PRO A 244 14.21 -14.34 2.26
N ALA A 245 15.36 -14.61 2.86
CA ALA A 245 16.05 -13.67 3.76
C ALA A 245 16.55 -12.39 3.05
N ASP A 246 16.78 -12.46 1.74
CA ASP A 246 17.20 -11.33 0.89
C ASP A 246 16.02 -10.58 0.28
N MET A 247 14.78 -10.95 0.59
CA MET A 247 13.57 -10.25 0.19
C MET A 247 13.05 -9.37 1.33
N THR A 248 12.84 -8.10 1.05
CA THR A 248 12.19 -7.16 1.96
C THR A 248 10.69 -7.14 1.70
N ILE A 249 9.88 -7.34 2.72
CA ILE A 249 8.42 -7.19 2.67
C ILE A 249 8.00 -6.10 3.65
N THR A 250 7.43 -5.01 3.13
CA THR A 250 6.90 -3.89 3.92
C THR A 250 5.38 -3.84 3.86
N MET A 251 4.75 -3.04 4.71
CA MET A 251 3.31 -2.79 4.69
C MET A 251 3.02 -1.31 4.73
N HIS A 252 2.16 -0.85 3.82
CA HIS A 252 1.57 0.49 3.90
C HIS A 252 0.20 0.42 4.56
N ILE A 253 -0.01 1.23 5.58
CA ILE A 253 -1.30 1.37 6.27
C ILE A 253 -1.98 2.62 5.77
N CYS A 254 -2.96 2.41 4.89
CA CYS A 254 -3.72 3.47 4.27
C CYS A 254 -4.99 3.80 5.06
N ARG A 255 -5.37 5.08 5.04
CA ARG A 255 -6.63 5.57 5.63
C ARG A 255 -7.68 5.92 4.57
N GLY A 256 -7.45 5.45 3.35
CA GLY A 256 -8.22 5.77 2.17
C GLY A 256 -7.59 6.92 1.38
N ASN A 257 -7.59 6.75 0.06
CA ASN A 257 -7.04 7.75 -0.86
C ASN A 257 -7.80 7.71 -2.18
N PHE A 258 -8.83 8.55 -2.27
CA PHE A 258 -9.65 8.70 -3.48
C PHE A 258 -9.91 10.18 -3.72
N ARG A 259 -9.44 10.71 -4.85
CA ARG A 259 -9.57 12.12 -5.24
C ARG A 259 -9.22 13.07 -4.08
N SER A 260 -8.06 12.84 -3.46
CA SER A 260 -7.56 13.62 -2.31
C SER A 260 -8.42 13.53 -1.02
N THR A 261 -9.38 12.60 -0.94
CA THR A 261 -10.18 12.36 0.26
C THR A 261 -9.77 11.07 0.98
N TRP A 262 -10.26 10.88 2.19
CA TRP A 262 -10.05 9.67 3.00
C TRP A 262 -11.39 9.19 3.59
N PHE A 263 -11.43 7.98 4.11
CA PHE A 263 -12.64 7.41 4.74
C PHE A 263 -12.43 6.95 6.19
N SER A 264 -11.20 7.00 6.70
CA SER A 264 -10.87 6.60 8.05
C SER A 264 -9.92 7.59 8.73
N SER A 265 -10.14 7.82 10.02
CA SER A 265 -9.30 8.67 10.88
C SER A 265 -9.18 8.04 12.27
N GLY A 266 -8.10 8.34 12.98
CA GLY A 266 -7.77 7.81 14.30
C GLY A 266 -6.27 7.50 14.41
N GLY A 267 -5.68 7.69 15.60
CA GLY A 267 -4.30 7.33 15.89
C GLY A 267 -4.08 5.82 15.88
N TYR A 268 -2.81 5.38 15.82
CA TYR A 268 -2.47 3.96 15.78
C TYR A 268 -2.58 3.26 17.14
N GLU A 269 -2.80 3.98 18.24
CA GLU A 269 -2.80 3.42 19.60
C GLU A 269 -3.70 2.19 19.76
N PRO A 270 -4.94 2.12 19.22
CA PRO A 270 -5.82 0.96 19.41
C PRO A 270 -5.27 -0.36 18.83
N VAL A 271 -4.34 -0.28 17.89
CA VAL A 271 -3.78 -1.45 17.19
C VAL A 271 -2.28 -1.62 17.42
N ALA A 272 -1.62 -0.65 18.05
CA ALA A 272 -0.16 -0.53 18.08
C ALA A 272 0.55 -1.75 18.68
N GLU A 273 0.13 -2.21 19.86
CA GLU A 273 0.74 -3.37 20.50
C GLU A 273 0.57 -4.63 19.65
N THR A 274 -0.64 -4.85 19.13
CA THR A 274 -0.94 -6.04 18.32
C THR A 274 -0.19 -5.98 16.98
N LEU A 275 -0.25 -4.85 16.27
CA LEU A 275 0.33 -4.72 14.95
C LEU A 275 1.85 -4.56 15.01
N PHE A 276 2.35 -3.49 15.64
CA PHE A 276 3.78 -3.18 15.64
C PHE A 276 4.58 -4.16 16.50
N GLY A 277 3.97 -4.67 17.60
CA GLY A 277 4.63 -5.59 18.50
C GLY A 277 4.71 -7.04 17.99
N HIS A 278 3.84 -7.46 17.07
CA HIS A 278 3.72 -8.87 16.69
C HIS A 278 3.76 -9.16 15.18
N CYS A 279 3.57 -8.17 14.32
CA CYS A 279 3.68 -8.35 12.87
C CYS A 279 5.16 -8.45 12.46
N LYS A 280 5.52 -9.48 11.70
CA LYS A 280 6.91 -9.85 11.35
C LYS A 280 7.39 -9.28 10.01
N ILE A 281 6.78 -8.21 9.52
CA ILE A 281 7.24 -7.53 8.31
C ILE A 281 8.52 -6.72 8.58
N ASP A 282 9.23 -6.35 7.53
CA ASP A 282 10.51 -5.63 7.63
C ASP A 282 10.34 -4.12 7.87
N GLY A 283 9.18 -3.55 7.56
CA GLY A 283 8.89 -2.14 7.80
C GLY A 283 7.47 -1.72 7.52
N PHE A 284 7.07 -0.60 8.11
CA PHE A 284 5.75 0.01 7.97
C PHE A 284 5.85 1.37 7.29
N PHE A 285 5.01 1.62 6.29
CA PHE A 285 4.72 2.93 5.73
C PHE A 285 3.48 3.48 6.41
N LEU A 286 3.63 4.50 7.23
CA LEU A 286 2.58 5.02 8.11
C LEU A 286 2.17 6.43 7.71
N GLU A 287 0.87 6.68 7.56
CA GLU A 287 0.34 8.02 7.33
C GLU A 287 0.43 8.87 8.60
N TYR A 288 1.13 10.00 8.50
CA TYR A 288 1.30 10.99 9.58
C TYR A 288 1.28 12.44 9.07
N ASP A 289 0.65 12.69 7.93
CA ASP A 289 0.59 14.01 7.28
C ASP A 289 -0.37 15.02 7.96
N SER A 290 -1.19 14.58 8.90
CA SER A 290 -2.15 15.45 9.60
C SER A 290 -2.55 14.86 10.96
N ASP A 291 -3.26 15.65 11.75
CA ASP A 291 -3.74 15.30 13.11
C ASP A 291 -4.67 14.07 13.13
N ARG A 292 -5.26 13.69 11.98
CA ARG A 292 -6.09 12.48 11.88
C ARG A 292 -5.34 11.18 12.21
N ALA A 293 -4.01 11.21 12.15
CA ALA A 293 -3.17 10.04 12.44
C ALA A 293 -2.73 9.95 13.91
N GLY A 294 -3.04 10.95 14.73
CA GLY A 294 -2.61 11.03 16.13
C GLY A 294 -1.11 11.32 16.28
N ASP A 295 -0.56 10.99 17.45
CA ASP A 295 0.83 11.20 17.82
C ASP A 295 1.73 9.98 17.51
N PHE A 296 3.03 10.09 17.78
CA PHE A 296 4.03 9.04 17.54
C PHE A 296 4.19 8.04 18.70
N LYS A 297 3.49 8.23 19.83
CA LYS A 297 3.58 7.33 20.99
C LYS A 297 3.34 5.85 20.65
N PRO A 298 2.46 5.48 19.71
CA PRO A 298 2.28 4.10 19.28
C PRO A 298 3.55 3.42 18.76
N LEU A 299 4.51 4.19 18.23
CA LEU A 299 5.79 3.67 17.72
C LEU A 299 6.67 3.01 18.79
N ARG A 300 6.39 3.21 20.09
CA ARG A 300 7.09 2.52 21.20
C ARG A 300 7.00 0.99 21.14
N PHE A 301 6.05 0.45 20.38
CA PHE A 301 5.91 -0.99 20.18
C PHE A 301 6.71 -1.53 18.98
N ILE A 302 7.32 -0.67 18.19
CA ILE A 302 8.24 -1.05 17.10
C ILE A 302 9.47 -1.74 17.72
N LYS A 303 9.89 -2.84 17.10
CA LYS A 303 11.09 -3.61 17.50
C LYS A 303 12.20 -3.39 16.48
N ASP A 304 12.33 -4.30 15.54
CA ASP A 304 13.39 -4.29 14.52
C ASP A 304 12.93 -3.72 13.17
N GLN A 305 11.62 -3.45 13.03
CA GLN A 305 11.03 -2.95 11.78
C GLN A 305 11.50 -1.52 11.48
N GLN A 306 11.62 -1.21 10.20
CA GLN A 306 11.76 0.18 9.75
C GLN A 306 10.39 0.88 9.82
N VAL A 307 10.39 2.18 10.05
CA VAL A 307 9.21 3.04 10.01
C VAL A 307 9.42 4.11 8.95
N VAL A 308 8.64 4.06 7.90
CA VAL A 308 8.62 5.09 6.86
C VAL A 308 7.53 6.08 7.21
N LEU A 309 7.96 7.28 7.63
CA LEU A 309 7.07 8.35 8.05
C LEU A 309 6.46 9.04 6.83
N GLY A 310 5.19 8.84 6.62
CA GLY A 310 4.41 9.53 5.59
C GLY A 310 3.99 10.91 6.06
N LEU A 311 4.93 11.86 6.10
CA LEU A 311 4.72 13.20 6.62
C LEU A 311 4.30 14.23 5.57
N VAL A 312 4.57 13.95 4.29
CA VAL A 312 4.26 14.85 3.18
C VAL A 312 2.98 14.36 2.51
N THR A 313 1.94 15.23 2.49
CA THR A 313 0.66 14.82 1.93
C THR A 313 0.71 14.64 0.41
N SER A 314 0.11 13.54 -0.08
CA SER A 314 -0.16 13.35 -1.52
C SER A 314 -1.53 13.89 -1.95
N LYS A 315 -2.25 14.59 -1.06
CA LYS A 315 -3.64 15.05 -1.28
C LYS A 315 -3.72 16.52 -1.70
N SER A 316 -2.65 17.28 -1.55
CA SER A 316 -2.53 18.69 -1.95
C SER A 316 -1.21 18.92 -2.68
N GLY A 317 -1.22 19.84 -3.65
CA GLY A 317 -0.01 20.23 -4.38
C GLY A 317 0.88 21.22 -3.64
N GLU A 318 0.43 21.78 -2.50
CA GLU A 318 1.21 22.69 -1.69
C GLU A 318 2.32 21.95 -0.94
N LEU A 319 3.50 22.55 -0.86
CA LEU A 319 4.61 22.03 -0.06
C LEU A 319 4.43 22.38 1.41
N GLU A 320 4.74 21.46 2.27
CA GLU A 320 4.79 21.61 3.71
C GLU A 320 5.97 22.50 4.13
N ASP A 321 5.94 23.03 5.35
CA ASP A 321 7.12 23.69 5.93
C ASP A 321 8.19 22.64 6.27
N LYS A 322 9.38 22.81 5.70
CA LYS A 322 10.52 21.91 5.87
C LYS A 322 10.92 21.72 7.32
N ASN A 323 10.94 22.79 8.10
CA ASN A 323 11.32 22.73 9.50
C ASN A 323 10.28 21.97 10.31
N ALA A 324 8.98 22.16 10.00
CA ALA A 324 7.92 21.41 10.64
C ALA A 324 8.05 19.90 10.38
N ILE A 325 8.38 19.46 9.16
CA ILE A 325 8.65 18.05 8.86
C ILE A 325 9.85 17.53 9.65
N ILE A 326 10.93 18.29 9.72
CA ILE A 326 12.14 17.91 10.48
C ILE A 326 11.83 17.79 11.99
N GLU A 327 11.05 18.70 12.56
CA GLU A 327 10.65 18.61 13.98
C GLU A 327 9.79 17.37 14.24
N ARG A 328 8.92 16.99 13.31
CA ARG A 328 8.15 15.75 13.40
C ARG A 328 9.01 14.50 13.32
N ILE A 329 10.07 14.51 12.51
CA ILE A 329 11.06 13.41 12.50
C ILE A 329 11.77 13.32 13.86
N LYS A 330 12.14 14.46 14.47
CA LYS A 330 12.74 14.50 15.82
C LYS A 330 11.79 13.95 16.88
N GLU A 331 10.50 14.29 16.80
CA GLU A 331 9.48 13.76 17.70
C GLU A 331 9.37 12.23 17.57
N ALA A 332 9.29 11.69 16.35
CA ALA A 332 9.25 10.25 16.11
C ALA A 332 10.52 9.55 16.63
N ALA A 333 11.68 10.19 16.50
CA ALA A 333 12.97 9.68 16.97
C ALA A 333 13.07 9.57 18.52
N GLN A 334 12.10 10.09 19.27
CA GLN A 334 12.00 9.86 20.72
C GLN A 334 11.48 8.45 21.06
N TYR A 335 10.81 7.78 20.11
CA TYR A 335 10.20 6.46 20.29
C TYR A 335 10.91 5.34 19.55
N VAL A 336 11.60 5.65 18.45
CA VAL A 336 12.34 4.70 17.60
C VAL A 336 13.69 5.29 17.23
N ASP A 337 14.71 4.43 17.07
CA ASP A 337 16.03 4.91 16.64
C ASP A 337 15.95 5.61 15.28
N ILE A 338 16.69 6.73 15.13
CA ILE A 338 16.72 7.50 13.87
C ILE A 338 17.11 6.63 12.66
N ASN A 339 17.86 5.55 12.87
CA ASN A 339 18.25 4.60 11.86
C ASN A 339 17.18 3.53 11.55
N GLN A 340 16.04 3.56 12.25
CA GLN A 340 14.83 2.84 11.86
C GLN A 340 13.83 3.73 11.11
N LEU A 341 14.06 5.07 11.06
CA LEU A 341 13.17 6.01 10.42
C LEU A 341 13.57 6.27 8.96
N CYS A 342 12.55 6.41 8.12
CA CYS A 342 12.64 6.81 6.72
C CYS A 342 11.54 7.85 6.44
N LEU A 343 11.54 8.48 5.27
CA LEU A 343 10.58 9.52 4.90
C LEU A 343 9.94 9.20 3.54
N SER A 344 8.62 9.40 3.44
CA SER A 344 7.86 9.23 2.20
C SER A 344 6.67 10.19 2.12
N PRO A 345 5.99 10.29 0.96
CA PRO A 345 4.62 10.78 0.93
C PRO A 345 3.74 9.92 1.85
N GLN A 346 2.65 10.51 2.36
CA GLN A 346 1.75 9.81 3.29
C GLN A 346 1.02 8.62 2.65
N CYS A 347 0.77 8.68 1.33
CA CYS A 347 0.17 7.63 0.51
C CYS A 347 0.71 7.74 -0.93
N GLY A 348 0.28 6.85 -1.82
CA GLY A 348 0.45 7.05 -3.26
C GLY A 348 -0.31 8.28 -3.78
N PHE A 349 0.02 8.74 -4.97
CA PHE A 349 -0.65 9.88 -5.61
C PHE A 349 -1.93 9.49 -6.35
N ALA A 350 -2.12 8.21 -6.64
CA ALA A 350 -3.28 7.72 -7.36
C ALA A 350 -3.57 6.24 -7.05
N SER A 351 -4.28 5.98 -5.97
CA SER A 351 -4.71 4.62 -5.58
C SER A 351 -5.79 4.05 -6.51
N THR A 352 -6.43 4.89 -7.30
CA THR A 352 -7.35 4.55 -8.38
C THR A 352 -6.97 5.31 -9.65
N GLU A 353 -7.54 4.93 -10.79
CA GLU A 353 -7.22 5.56 -12.08
C GLU A 353 -7.56 7.06 -12.13
N GLU A 354 -8.50 7.53 -11.29
CA GLU A 354 -8.87 8.95 -11.21
C GLU A 354 -7.74 9.82 -10.62
N GLY A 355 -6.96 9.28 -9.67
CA GLY A 355 -5.88 9.99 -9.01
C GLY A 355 -6.30 11.09 -8.03
N ASN A 356 -5.33 11.68 -7.35
CA ASN A 356 -5.52 12.82 -6.46
C ASN A 356 -5.59 14.15 -7.21
N VAL A 357 -6.09 15.18 -6.52
CA VAL A 357 -6.31 16.52 -7.09
C VAL A 357 -5.03 17.35 -6.94
N LEU A 358 -4.02 17.03 -7.72
CA LEU A 358 -2.77 17.79 -7.87
C LEU A 358 -2.20 17.51 -9.27
N THR A 359 -1.29 18.35 -9.73
CA THR A 359 -0.64 18.15 -11.03
C THR A 359 0.56 17.20 -10.94
N GLU A 360 0.96 16.63 -12.07
CA GLU A 360 2.18 15.83 -12.15
C GLU A 360 3.42 16.65 -11.73
N GLU A 361 3.49 17.94 -12.09
CA GLU A 361 4.57 18.83 -11.65
C GLU A 361 4.61 18.96 -10.13
N GLN A 362 3.46 19.14 -9.49
CA GLN A 362 3.35 19.21 -8.02
C GLN A 362 3.75 17.88 -7.36
N GLN A 363 3.36 16.74 -7.95
CA GLN A 363 3.78 15.42 -7.51
C GLN A 363 5.31 15.31 -7.48
N TRP A 364 6.00 15.72 -8.56
CA TRP A 364 7.46 15.64 -8.63
C TRP A 364 8.15 16.61 -7.67
N LYS A 365 7.64 17.84 -7.52
CA LYS A 365 8.15 18.81 -6.52
C LYS A 365 8.08 18.27 -5.09
N LYS A 366 7.01 17.53 -4.75
CA LYS A 366 6.91 16.88 -3.43
C LYS A 366 7.98 15.80 -3.23
N LEU A 367 8.29 15.01 -4.25
CA LEU A 367 9.34 14.00 -4.17
C LEU A 367 10.75 14.63 -4.06
N GLU A 368 11.02 15.70 -4.80
CA GLU A 368 12.25 16.48 -4.66
C GLU A 368 12.39 17.06 -3.24
N PHE A 369 11.32 17.61 -2.70
CA PHE A 369 11.26 18.13 -1.34
C PHE A 369 11.53 17.05 -0.29
N ILE A 370 10.95 15.85 -0.42
CA ILE A 370 11.20 14.71 0.48
C ILE A 370 12.66 14.28 0.40
N ARG A 371 13.22 14.19 -0.82
CA ARG A 371 14.65 13.87 -1.01
C ARG A 371 15.56 14.86 -0.29
N GLU A 372 15.32 16.17 -0.47
CA GLU A 372 16.11 17.21 0.19
C GLU A 372 16.11 17.09 1.70
N ILE A 373 14.93 16.84 2.31
CA ILE A 373 14.82 16.60 3.75
C ILE A 373 15.56 15.34 4.16
N SER A 374 15.41 14.26 3.41
CA SER A 374 16.08 12.98 3.68
C SER A 374 17.60 13.13 3.65
N GLU A 375 18.14 13.84 2.65
CA GLU A 375 19.57 14.13 2.56
C GLU A 375 20.08 15.00 3.72
N GLU A 376 19.27 15.92 4.22
CA GLU A 376 19.62 16.76 5.37
C GLU A 376 19.63 15.97 6.68
N VAL A 377 18.68 15.06 6.86
CA VAL A 377 18.52 14.26 8.10
C VAL A 377 19.54 13.12 8.15
N TRP A 378 19.66 12.31 7.10
CA TRP A 378 20.49 11.10 7.11
C TRP A 378 21.81 11.22 6.32
N GLY A 379 22.00 12.31 5.59
CA GLY A 379 23.14 12.53 4.71
C GLY A 379 22.86 12.11 3.26
N LYS A 380 23.84 12.36 2.37
CA LYS A 380 23.80 11.92 0.97
C LYS A 380 24.35 10.51 0.82
#